data_01b8abcc426c07839cdf3f0129c3c14c
#
_entry.id   01b8abcc426c07839cdf3f0129c3c14c
#
_cell.length_a   1.000
_cell.length_b   1.000
_cell.length_c   1.000
_cell.angle_alpha   90.00
_cell.angle_beta   90.00
_cell.angle_gamma   90.00
#
_symmetry.space_group_name_H-M   'P 1'
#
loop_
_entity.id
_entity.type
_entity.pdbx_description
1 polymer ?
#
loop_
_entity_poly.entity_id
_entity_poly.type
_entity_poly.pdbx_seq_one_letter_code
_entity_poly.pdbx_strand_id
1 'polypeptide(L)'
;TENQTIAAFLHDMVEDTSTSVKQIDKKFGKTVAKIVDACTDATKAEKDAEKKAQADKNKADEWWTRKSKYLAKLKEKTMKDPSVLVALADKTYNAENTATDLRGKNDDERKEVWSKFNAGGELQEKWYRGLLEAFKENKTYDKFSQPLFNRFEAAVNEIFPNTK
;
A
#
# COMPACT_ATOMS: atom_id res chain seq x y z
N THR A 1 -17.05 -1.52 -9.27
CA THR A 1 -17.22 -1.87 -10.70
C THR A 1 -16.43 -3.11 -11.04
N GLU A 2 -16.79 -3.85 -12.10
CA GLU A 2 -16.08 -5.03 -12.58
C GLU A 2 -14.60 -4.75 -12.82
N ASN A 3 -14.25 -3.64 -13.47
CA ASN A 3 -12.87 -3.26 -13.71
C ASN A 3 -12.06 -3.05 -12.42
N GLN A 4 -12.68 -2.51 -11.37
CA GLN A 4 -12.03 -2.39 -10.05
C GLN A 4 -11.82 -3.75 -9.40
N THR A 5 -12.79 -4.66 -9.53
CA THR A 5 -12.68 -6.02 -9.01
C THR A 5 -11.54 -6.77 -9.70
N ILE A 6 -11.47 -6.75 -11.04
CA ILE A 6 -10.38 -7.35 -11.80
C ILE A 6 -9.04 -6.72 -11.40
N ALA A 7 -8.97 -5.40 -11.31
CA ALA A 7 -7.74 -4.71 -10.92
C ALA A 7 -7.31 -5.05 -9.49
N ALA A 8 -8.24 -5.26 -8.56
CA ALA A 8 -7.92 -5.68 -7.21
C ALA A 8 -7.27 -7.08 -7.15
N PHE A 9 -7.66 -7.99 -8.03
CA PHE A 9 -6.98 -9.29 -8.16
C PHE A 9 -5.61 -9.21 -8.84
N LEU A 10 -5.37 -8.18 -9.65
CA LEU A 10 -4.16 -8.04 -10.45
C LEU A 10 -3.18 -7.00 -9.90
N HIS A 11 -3.50 -6.30 -8.80
CA HIS A 11 -2.78 -5.12 -8.34
C HIS A 11 -1.28 -5.36 -8.11
N ASP A 12 -0.91 -6.54 -7.60
CA ASP A 12 0.48 -6.91 -7.32
C ASP A 12 1.20 -7.59 -8.51
N MET A 13 0.49 -7.86 -9.62
CA MET A 13 1.07 -8.61 -10.75
C MET A 13 2.30 -7.92 -11.34
N VAL A 14 2.30 -6.60 -11.41
CA VAL A 14 3.43 -5.82 -11.96
C VAL A 14 4.59 -5.74 -10.96
N GLU A 15 4.27 -5.75 -9.67
CA GLU A 15 5.26 -5.67 -8.59
C GLU A 15 5.95 -7.01 -8.31
N ASP A 16 5.23 -8.12 -8.43
CA ASP A 16 5.69 -9.42 -7.95
C ASP A 16 6.03 -10.40 -9.07
N THR A 17 5.63 -10.09 -10.31
CA THR A 17 5.90 -10.95 -11.47
C THR A 17 6.58 -10.19 -12.60
N SER A 18 6.95 -10.89 -13.68
CA SER A 18 7.43 -10.27 -14.92
C SER A 18 6.31 -9.66 -15.79
N THR A 19 5.07 -9.61 -15.29
CA THR A 19 3.94 -9.06 -16.03
C THR A 19 4.05 -7.55 -16.13
N SER A 20 3.92 -7.02 -17.33
CA SER A 20 3.90 -5.58 -17.59
C SER A 20 2.48 -5.02 -17.65
N VAL A 21 2.32 -3.73 -17.36
CA VAL A 21 1.05 -2.99 -17.54
C VAL A 21 0.50 -3.16 -18.96
N LYS A 22 1.39 -3.21 -19.98
CA LYS A 22 0.99 -3.44 -21.38
C LYS A 22 0.38 -4.81 -21.62
N GLN A 23 0.85 -5.85 -20.92
CA GLN A 23 0.24 -7.19 -21.00
C GLN A 23 -1.13 -7.23 -20.34
N ILE A 24 -1.29 -6.51 -19.22
CA ILE A 24 -2.59 -6.34 -18.56
C ILE A 24 -3.55 -5.58 -19.48
N ASP A 25 -3.11 -4.50 -20.11
CA ASP A 25 -3.92 -3.75 -21.08
C ASP A 25 -4.42 -4.63 -22.23
N LYS A 26 -3.52 -5.41 -22.83
CA LYS A 26 -3.87 -6.32 -23.93
C LYS A 26 -4.90 -7.39 -23.53
N LYS A 27 -4.86 -7.87 -22.28
CA LYS A 27 -5.68 -8.99 -21.81
C LYS A 27 -6.98 -8.56 -21.13
N PHE A 28 -6.95 -7.47 -20.38
CA PHE A 28 -8.05 -7.02 -19.50
C PHE A 28 -8.56 -5.61 -19.85
N GLY A 29 -7.92 -4.95 -20.81
CA GLY A 29 -8.31 -3.63 -21.29
C GLY A 29 -7.68 -2.47 -20.52
N LYS A 30 -7.67 -1.31 -21.18
CA LYS A 30 -6.98 -0.09 -20.74
C LYS A 30 -7.39 0.41 -19.36
N THR A 31 -8.68 0.25 -19.00
CA THR A 31 -9.20 0.72 -17.71
C THR A 31 -8.58 -0.08 -16.56
N VAL A 32 -8.56 -1.42 -16.66
CA VAL A 32 -7.95 -2.29 -15.66
C VAL A 32 -6.45 -2.00 -15.55
N ALA A 33 -5.75 -1.91 -16.69
CA ALA A 33 -4.32 -1.61 -16.72
C ALA A 33 -3.97 -0.29 -16.03
N LYS A 34 -4.75 0.78 -16.27
CA LYS A 34 -4.56 2.06 -15.58
C LYS A 34 -4.76 1.99 -14.07
N ILE A 35 -5.74 1.21 -13.61
CA ILE A 35 -5.98 1.04 -12.17
C ILE A 35 -4.80 0.30 -11.54
N VAL A 36 -4.34 -0.80 -12.15
CA VAL A 36 -3.20 -1.58 -11.66
C VAL A 36 -1.93 -0.72 -11.64
N ASP A 37 -1.62 -0.01 -12.72
CA ASP A 37 -0.47 0.90 -12.80
C ASP A 37 -0.50 1.96 -11.68
N ALA A 38 -1.68 2.50 -11.41
CA ALA A 38 -1.87 3.50 -10.36
C ALA A 38 -1.74 2.94 -8.93
N CYS A 39 -1.88 1.63 -8.74
CA CYS A 39 -1.66 0.94 -7.46
C CYS A 39 -0.21 0.47 -7.30
N THR A 40 0.54 0.35 -8.40
CA THR A 40 1.93 -0.12 -8.44
C THR A 40 2.88 0.99 -7.95
N ASP A 41 3.73 0.70 -6.97
CA ASP A 41 4.74 1.66 -6.50
C ASP A 41 6.13 1.40 -7.12
N ALA A 42 6.44 0.15 -7.47
CA ALA A 42 7.63 -0.24 -8.22
C ALA A 42 7.38 -1.55 -8.97
N THR A 43 7.95 -1.68 -10.17
CA THR A 43 7.93 -2.94 -10.93
C THR A 43 8.83 -3.98 -10.26
N LYS A 44 8.62 -5.26 -10.57
CA LYS A 44 9.51 -6.34 -10.13
C LYS A 44 10.97 -6.07 -10.53
N ALA A 45 11.20 -5.59 -11.75
CA ALA A 45 12.55 -5.30 -12.24
C ALA A 45 13.23 -4.19 -11.41
N GLU A 46 12.50 -3.14 -11.04
CA GLU A 46 13.00 -2.10 -10.14
C GLU A 46 13.30 -2.63 -8.75
N LYS A 47 12.39 -3.43 -8.16
CA LYS A 47 12.61 -4.10 -6.87
C LYS A 47 13.83 -5.03 -6.91
N ASP A 48 14.01 -5.80 -7.97
CA ASP A 48 15.14 -6.72 -8.14
C ASP A 48 16.47 -5.96 -8.37
N ALA A 49 16.43 -4.83 -9.07
CA ALA A 49 17.59 -3.94 -9.25
C ALA A 49 18.00 -3.30 -7.90
N GLU A 50 17.05 -2.80 -7.13
CA GLU A 50 17.28 -2.32 -5.77
C GLU A 50 17.92 -3.38 -4.88
N LYS A 51 17.44 -4.63 -4.92
CA LYS A 51 18.04 -5.74 -4.16
C LYS A 51 19.48 -6.03 -4.56
N LYS A 52 19.82 -5.91 -5.85
CA LYS A 52 21.18 -6.17 -6.38
C LYS A 52 22.15 -5.01 -6.10
N ALA A 53 21.68 -3.78 -6.11
CA ALA A 53 22.48 -2.58 -5.83
C ALA A 53 22.90 -2.48 -4.35
N GLN A 54 22.50 -3.44 -3.53
CA GLN A 54 22.62 -3.39 -2.10
C GLN A 54 23.95 -3.88 -1.54
N ALA A 55 24.84 -2.96 -1.41
CA ALA A 55 25.74 -2.85 -0.26
C ALA A 55 25.28 -1.62 0.58
N ASP A 56 24.44 -1.85 1.51
CA ASP A 56 24.43 -1.47 2.91
C ASP A 56 23.83 -0.20 3.49
N LYS A 57 23.66 0.94 2.94
CA LYS A 57 23.20 2.10 3.75
C LYS A 57 21.93 2.81 3.30
N ASN A 58 21.47 2.59 2.09
CA ASN A 58 20.40 3.39 1.49
C ASN A 58 19.04 2.70 1.34
N LYS A 59 18.88 1.45 1.80
CA LYS A 59 17.62 0.70 1.63
C LYS A 59 16.41 1.41 2.21
N ALA A 60 16.54 1.89 3.43
CA ALA A 60 15.46 2.57 4.14
C ALA A 60 15.09 3.90 3.45
N ASP A 61 16.11 4.65 3.00
CA ASP A 61 15.91 5.93 2.32
C ASP A 61 15.32 5.76 0.92
N GLU A 62 15.77 4.76 0.16
CA GLU A 62 15.22 4.44 -1.16
C GLU A 62 13.76 3.96 -1.03
N TRP A 63 13.50 3.05 -0.07
CA TRP A 63 12.15 2.60 0.23
C TRP A 63 11.24 3.77 0.59
N TRP A 64 11.69 4.67 1.49
CA TRP A 64 10.92 5.84 1.88
C TRP A 64 10.72 6.82 0.72
N THR A 65 11.73 7.04 -0.10
CA THR A 65 11.64 7.89 -1.29
C THR A 65 10.56 7.40 -2.24
N ARG A 66 10.48 6.09 -2.47
CA ARG A 66 9.43 5.48 -3.31
C ARG A 66 8.05 5.61 -2.65
N LYS A 67 7.94 5.27 -1.37
CA LYS A 67 6.68 5.36 -0.62
C LYS A 67 6.15 6.80 -0.53
N SER A 68 7.01 7.78 -0.32
CA SER A 68 6.61 9.18 -0.28
C SER A 68 6.10 9.71 -1.64
N LYS A 69 6.69 9.26 -2.76
CA LYS A 69 6.17 9.54 -4.10
C LYS A 69 4.78 8.95 -4.32
N TYR A 70 4.57 7.71 -3.85
CA TYR A 70 3.26 7.07 -3.91
C TYR A 70 2.21 7.85 -3.10
N LEU A 71 2.56 8.25 -1.85
CA LEU A 71 1.67 9.06 -1.00
C LEU A 71 1.30 10.39 -1.65
N ALA A 72 2.26 11.09 -2.25
CA ALA A 72 2.02 12.34 -2.96
C ALA A 72 1.00 12.15 -4.10
N LYS A 73 1.20 11.14 -4.94
CA LYS A 73 0.24 10.80 -6.01
C LYS A 73 -1.15 10.44 -5.47
N LEU A 74 -1.21 9.70 -4.36
CA LEU A 74 -2.48 9.30 -3.76
C LEU A 74 -3.23 10.49 -3.17
N LYS A 75 -2.53 11.46 -2.56
CA LYS A 75 -3.11 12.69 -2.01
C LYS A 75 -3.81 13.54 -3.08
N GLU A 76 -3.25 13.61 -4.28
CA GLU A 76 -3.82 14.38 -5.40
C GLU A 76 -5.13 13.78 -5.95
N LYS A 77 -5.36 12.49 -5.74
CA LYS A 77 -6.53 11.79 -6.28
C LYS A 77 -7.79 12.02 -5.44
N THR A 78 -8.94 11.90 -6.09
CA THR A 78 -10.26 11.87 -5.45
C THR A 78 -10.90 10.50 -5.60
N MET A 79 -12.03 10.26 -4.92
CA MET A 79 -12.80 9.01 -5.06
C MET A 79 -13.37 8.78 -6.47
N LYS A 80 -13.29 9.77 -7.37
CA LYS A 80 -13.63 9.60 -8.81
C LYS A 80 -12.57 8.77 -9.54
N ASP A 81 -11.33 8.74 -9.06
CA ASP A 81 -10.29 7.85 -9.57
C ASP A 81 -10.54 6.42 -9.05
N PRO A 82 -10.84 5.46 -9.93
CA PRO A 82 -11.19 4.09 -9.51
C PRO A 82 -10.04 3.37 -8.80
N SER A 83 -8.79 3.80 -8.95
CA SER A 83 -7.64 3.21 -8.28
C SER A 83 -7.61 3.48 -6.78
N VAL A 84 -8.24 4.58 -6.32
CA VAL A 84 -8.26 4.93 -4.88
C VAL A 84 -8.94 3.86 -4.06
N LEU A 85 -10.08 3.34 -4.53
CA LEU A 85 -10.81 2.29 -3.80
C LEU A 85 -10.06 0.95 -3.81
N VAL A 86 -9.38 0.62 -4.91
CA VAL A 86 -8.55 -0.59 -5.02
C VAL A 86 -7.35 -0.48 -4.07
N ALA A 87 -6.66 0.66 -4.07
CA ALA A 87 -5.55 0.92 -3.16
C ALA A 87 -6.01 0.87 -1.69
N LEU A 88 -7.16 1.47 -1.36
CA LEU A 88 -7.69 1.40 -0.01
C LEU A 88 -8.00 -0.04 0.42
N ALA A 89 -8.57 -0.87 -0.46
CA ALA A 89 -8.88 -2.26 -0.17
C ALA A 89 -7.61 -3.08 0.12
N ASP A 90 -6.58 -2.94 -0.71
CA ASP A 90 -5.27 -3.57 -0.51
C ASP A 90 -4.64 -3.12 0.82
N LYS A 91 -4.58 -1.81 1.06
CA LYS A 91 -3.94 -1.29 2.28
C LYS A 91 -4.73 -1.62 3.54
N THR A 92 -6.06 -1.75 3.46
CA THR A 92 -6.90 -2.24 4.57
C THR A 92 -6.55 -3.69 4.90
N TYR A 93 -6.51 -4.57 3.89
CA TYR A 93 -6.16 -5.97 4.09
C TYR A 93 -4.77 -6.12 4.73
N ASN A 94 -3.79 -5.38 4.22
CA ASN A 94 -2.42 -5.41 4.76
C ASN A 94 -2.36 -4.89 6.20
N ALA A 95 -3.08 -3.82 6.53
CA ALA A 95 -3.15 -3.28 7.88
C ALA A 95 -3.83 -4.26 8.85
N GLU A 96 -4.95 -4.87 8.47
CA GLU A 96 -5.66 -5.85 9.31
C GLU A 96 -4.81 -7.09 9.59
N ASN A 97 -4.07 -7.60 8.59
CA ASN A 97 -3.13 -8.71 8.78
C ASN A 97 -2.00 -8.31 9.74
N THR A 98 -1.40 -7.14 9.55
CA THR A 98 -0.35 -6.63 10.43
C THR A 98 -0.87 -6.44 11.87
N ALA A 99 -2.07 -5.89 12.05
CA ALA A 99 -2.70 -5.76 13.36
C ALA A 99 -2.89 -7.13 14.02
N THR A 100 -3.35 -8.12 13.24
CA THR A 100 -3.52 -9.50 13.72
C THR A 100 -2.18 -10.11 14.15
N ASP A 101 -1.13 -9.92 13.36
CA ASP A 101 0.21 -10.43 13.68
C ASP A 101 0.82 -9.78 14.93
N LEU A 102 0.42 -8.55 15.26
CA LEU A 102 0.92 -7.82 16.42
C LEU A 102 0.06 -7.96 17.67
N ARG A 103 -1.16 -8.49 17.53
CA ARG A 103 -2.12 -8.58 18.64
C ARG A 103 -1.60 -9.50 19.74
N GLY A 104 -1.66 -9.01 20.98
CA GLY A 104 -1.23 -9.76 22.16
C GLY A 104 0.28 -9.90 22.32
N LYS A 105 1.09 -9.31 21.42
CA LYS A 105 2.55 -9.36 21.50
C LYS A 105 3.12 -8.26 22.40
N ASN A 106 4.11 -8.62 23.19
CA ASN A 106 4.93 -7.67 23.95
C ASN A 106 5.91 -6.91 23.01
N ASP A 107 6.63 -5.92 23.55
CA ASP A 107 7.52 -5.05 22.76
C ASP A 107 8.63 -5.82 22.02
N ASP A 108 9.20 -6.85 22.60
CA ASP A 108 10.27 -7.61 21.94
C ASP A 108 9.72 -8.51 20.83
N GLU A 109 8.58 -9.15 21.04
CA GLU A 109 7.87 -9.89 20.00
C GLU A 109 7.41 -8.99 18.85
N ARG A 110 6.99 -7.75 19.14
CA ARG A 110 6.67 -6.75 18.11
C ARG A 110 7.88 -6.34 17.31
N LYS A 111 9.06 -6.15 17.95
CA LYS A 111 10.33 -5.90 17.24
C LYS A 111 10.68 -7.06 16.30
N GLU A 112 10.45 -8.31 16.72
CA GLU A 112 10.68 -9.47 15.86
C GLU A 112 9.75 -9.45 14.62
N VAL A 113 8.48 -9.11 14.79
CA VAL A 113 7.56 -8.93 13.65
C VAL A 113 8.08 -7.84 12.71
N TRP A 114 8.47 -6.68 13.24
CA TRP A 114 8.98 -5.57 12.44
C TRP A 114 10.29 -5.86 11.73
N SER A 115 11.13 -6.74 12.28
CA SER A 115 12.39 -7.14 11.65
C SER A 115 12.21 -7.86 10.30
N LYS A 116 11.01 -8.41 10.04
CA LYS A 116 10.65 -9.05 8.77
C LYS A 116 10.32 -8.04 7.67
N PHE A 117 10.12 -6.77 8.02
CA PHE A 117 9.83 -5.71 7.07
C PHE A 117 11.11 -4.98 6.66
N ASN A 118 11.24 -4.66 5.38
CA ASN A 118 12.45 -4.04 4.81
C ASN A 118 12.84 -2.69 5.44
N ALA A 119 11.90 -2.00 6.10
CA ALA A 119 12.09 -0.64 6.59
C ALA A 119 11.98 -0.48 8.12
N GLY A 120 11.72 -1.58 8.85
CA GLY A 120 11.55 -1.52 10.32
C GLY A 120 10.29 -0.78 10.77
N GLY A 121 10.03 -0.81 12.09
CA GLY A 121 8.77 -0.33 12.67
C GLY A 121 8.50 1.17 12.48
N GLU A 122 9.51 2.02 12.66
CA GLU A 122 9.36 3.48 12.55
C GLU A 122 8.94 3.93 11.15
N LEU A 123 9.58 3.39 10.11
CA LEU A 123 9.20 3.73 8.74
C LEU A 123 7.88 3.08 8.34
N GLN A 124 7.53 1.93 8.91
CA GLN A 124 6.19 1.36 8.74
C GLN A 124 5.12 2.25 9.39
N GLU A 125 5.35 2.77 10.58
CA GLU A 125 4.45 3.74 11.21
C GLU A 125 4.27 4.99 10.34
N LYS A 126 5.37 5.58 9.89
CA LYS A 126 5.35 6.75 9.01
C LYS A 126 4.59 6.47 7.71
N TRP A 127 4.73 5.28 7.16
CA TRP A 127 3.99 4.83 5.97
C TRP A 127 2.49 4.73 6.22
N TYR A 128 2.06 3.99 7.26
CA TYR A 128 0.64 3.80 7.55
C TYR A 128 -0.06 5.10 7.95
N ARG A 129 0.61 5.98 8.71
CA ARG A 129 0.08 7.30 9.03
C ARG A 129 -0.01 8.19 7.79
N GLY A 130 0.99 8.16 6.91
CA GLY A 130 0.96 8.85 5.64
C GLY A 130 -0.15 8.36 4.71
N LEU A 131 -0.43 7.05 4.68
CA LEU A 131 -1.58 6.48 3.97
C LEU A 131 -2.91 6.98 4.56
N LEU A 132 -3.04 7.00 5.89
CA LEU A 132 -4.24 7.47 6.56
C LEU A 132 -4.54 8.94 6.21
N GLU A 133 -3.52 9.80 6.21
CA GLU A 133 -3.64 11.19 5.74
C GLU A 133 -4.03 11.24 4.26
N ALA A 134 -3.33 10.50 3.40
CA ALA A 134 -3.59 10.49 1.97
C ALA A 134 -4.99 9.97 1.63
N PHE A 135 -5.55 9.04 2.41
CA PHE A 135 -6.92 8.59 2.26
C PHE A 135 -7.95 9.54 2.90
N LYS A 136 -7.55 10.49 3.73
CA LYS A 136 -8.45 11.56 4.24
C LYS A 136 -8.48 12.75 3.29
N GLU A 137 -7.37 13.09 2.67
CA GLU A 137 -7.21 14.30 1.85
C GLU A 137 -7.93 14.17 0.51
N ASN A 138 -8.73 15.17 0.12
CA ASN A 138 -9.46 15.25 -1.15
C ASN A 138 -10.42 14.08 -1.44
N LYS A 139 -10.85 13.35 -0.41
CA LYS A 139 -11.71 12.17 -0.57
C LYS A 139 -13.00 12.31 0.19
N THR A 140 -14.10 11.98 -0.49
CA THR A 140 -15.43 11.88 0.11
C THR A 140 -15.93 10.46 -0.09
N TYR A 141 -16.07 9.75 1.00
CA TYR A 141 -16.56 8.37 1.01
C TYR A 141 -18.08 8.33 1.01
N ASP A 142 -18.64 7.41 0.23
CA ASP A 142 -20.07 7.10 0.24
C ASP A 142 -20.39 6.00 1.25
N LYS A 143 -21.67 5.64 1.35
CA LYS A 143 -22.15 4.59 2.28
C LYS A 143 -21.54 3.21 2.06
N PHE A 144 -20.93 2.95 0.89
CA PHE A 144 -20.30 1.67 0.56
C PHE A 144 -18.80 1.69 0.83
N SER A 145 -18.14 2.81 0.59
CA SER A 145 -16.68 2.95 0.75
C SER A 145 -16.28 3.43 2.16
N GLN A 146 -17.16 4.15 2.87
CA GLN A 146 -16.89 4.62 4.23
C GLN A 146 -16.57 3.48 5.22
N PRO A 147 -17.28 2.34 5.22
CA PRO A 147 -16.95 1.23 6.11
C PRO A 147 -15.54 0.67 5.88
N LEU A 148 -15.08 0.63 4.62
CA LEU A 148 -13.73 0.17 4.30
C LEU A 148 -12.67 1.13 4.84
N PHE A 149 -12.87 2.44 4.69
CA PHE A 149 -11.98 3.44 5.26
C PHE A 149 -11.94 3.35 6.81
N ASN A 150 -13.09 3.19 7.46
CA ASN A 150 -13.16 3.04 8.92
C ASN A 150 -12.38 1.80 9.41
N ARG A 151 -12.44 0.70 8.66
CA ARG A 151 -11.65 -0.51 8.97
C ARG A 151 -10.16 -0.25 8.83
N PHE A 152 -9.73 0.44 7.77
CA PHE A 152 -8.34 0.83 7.59
C PHE A 152 -7.84 1.71 8.75
N GLU A 153 -8.59 2.75 9.10
CA GLU A 153 -8.26 3.64 10.22
C GLU A 153 -8.18 2.89 11.55
N ALA A 154 -9.13 2.01 11.81
CA ALA A 154 -9.13 1.18 13.03
C ALA A 154 -7.90 0.27 13.10
N ALA A 155 -7.54 -0.41 12.00
CA ALA A 155 -6.38 -1.27 11.94
C ALA A 155 -5.06 -0.48 12.14
N VAL A 156 -4.93 0.68 11.51
CA VAL A 156 -3.74 1.55 11.70
C VAL A 156 -3.61 2.00 13.15
N ASN A 157 -4.71 2.38 13.80
CA ASN A 157 -4.71 2.79 15.20
C ASN A 157 -4.44 1.62 16.17
N GLU A 158 -4.78 0.39 15.80
CA GLU A 158 -4.43 -0.82 16.56
C GLU A 158 -2.94 -1.14 16.45
N ILE A 159 -2.37 -1.02 15.23
CA ILE A 159 -0.93 -1.25 14.98
C ILE A 159 -0.08 -0.22 15.71
N PHE A 160 -0.45 1.06 15.60
CA PHE A 160 0.26 2.21 16.14
C PHE A 160 -0.66 3.04 17.03
N PRO A 161 -0.90 2.60 18.27
CA PRO A 161 -1.73 3.34 19.19
C PRO A 161 -1.12 4.73 19.45
N ASN A 162 -1.97 5.76 19.46
CA ASN A 162 -1.52 7.08 19.86
C ASN A 162 -1.07 7.02 21.33
N THR A 163 0.23 7.05 21.57
CA THR A 163 0.77 7.29 22.91
C THR A 163 0.34 8.70 23.34
N LYS A 164 -0.51 8.74 24.36
CA LYS A 164 -0.88 9.99 25.05
C LYS A 164 0.31 10.55 25.78
#